data_67c7e346aad3f0f343114bf697b255ee
#
_entry.id   67c7e346aad3f0f343114bf697b255ee
#
_cell.length_a   1.000
_cell.length_b   1.000
_cell.length_c   1.000
_cell.angle_alpha   90.00
_cell.angle_beta   90.00
_cell.angle_gamma   90.00
#
_symmetry.space_group_name_H-M   'P 1'
#
loop_
_entity.id
_entity.type
_entity.pdbx_description
1 polymer ?
#
loop_
_entity_poly.entity_id
_entity_poly.type
_entity_poly.pdbx_seq_one_letter_code
_entity_poly.pdbx_strand_id
1 'polypeptide(L)'
;MKKLTILLSAMMGVLPLTSISAHAAYGTPSEGWGFVQDDWQVVCDNTLTCRAAGYAEESQLDTPASVLLTVLPKVALPIAQVQFTLESSEDSFDYAELWLNGKNYGTLQPAAKDSPIYDLSAKQTQALINHARVATKIEIRADDKQWYISDKGMSAVLLKLDDVQGRVGTPIALVSKNNRNRQTPKTALPIPTIKKAFAYSAKDSNALAPSKLKYFQQNINKWVDIDSEQLTGAGNAMGACELVNPKTEAYQRMSEYGIDRLDWEFTPVDAPHTLASHLCWSGPYNSSTGYWLINNEKPSNPMLITTAGNEYEAGEIWAANKDRGIGDCWNHATWIWDGKT
;
A
#
# COMPACT_ATOMS: atom_id res chain seq x y z
N MET A 1 4.16 -53.57 58.38
CA MET A 1 4.42 -52.21 57.90
C MET A 1 4.41 -52.21 56.38
N LYS A 2 3.28 -51.85 55.75
CA LYS A 2 3.11 -51.78 54.30
C LYS A 2 3.26 -50.32 53.86
N LYS A 3 4.25 -50.01 53.03
CA LYS A 3 4.48 -48.70 52.47
C LYS A 3 3.52 -48.50 51.28
N LEU A 4 2.66 -47.46 51.36
CA LEU A 4 1.77 -47.03 50.31
C LEU A 4 2.49 -46.00 49.43
N THR A 5 2.74 -46.33 48.17
CA THR A 5 3.37 -45.43 47.19
C THR A 5 2.25 -44.75 46.42
N ILE A 6 2.13 -43.44 46.57
CA ILE A 6 1.16 -42.62 45.82
C ILE A 6 1.86 -42.14 44.53
N LEU A 7 1.38 -42.56 43.37
CA LEU A 7 1.75 -42.01 42.06
C LEU A 7 0.94 -40.76 41.78
N LEU A 8 1.61 -39.61 41.74
CA LEU A 8 1.05 -38.37 41.25
C LEU A 8 1.18 -38.36 39.70
N SER A 9 0.05 -38.48 39.02
CA SER A 9 -0.02 -38.30 37.55
C SER A 9 -0.13 -36.83 37.24
N ALA A 10 0.94 -36.23 36.71
CA ALA A 10 0.92 -34.84 36.21
C ALA A 10 0.27 -34.83 34.82
N MET A 11 -0.98 -34.36 34.73
CA MET A 11 -1.65 -34.03 33.47
C MET A 11 -1.05 -32.74 32.92
N MET A 12 -0.12 -32.79 31.96
CA MET A 12 0.30 -31.67 31.16
C MET A 12 -0.83 -31.34 30.16
N GLY A 13 -1.61 -30.32 30.49
CA GLY A 13 -2.57 -29.71 29.55
C GLY A 13 -1.80 -28.97 28.45
N VAL A 14 -1.84 -29.52 27.24
CA VAL A 14 -1.39 -28.83 26.03
C VAL A 14 -2.42 -27.75 25.71
N LEU A 15 -2.11 -26.51 26.03
CA LEU A 15 -2.86 -25.35 25.53
C LEU A 15 -2.56 -25.23 24.02
N PRO A 16 -3.57 -25.12 23.14
CA PRO A 16 -3.32 -24.82 21.75
C PRO A 16 -2.74 -23.38 21.65
N LEU A 17 -1.50 -23.28 21.22
CA LEU A 17 -0.91 -22.03 20.75
C LEU A 17 -1.68 -21.64 19.48
N THR A 18 -2.73 -20.80 19.63
CA THR A 18 -3.28 -20.07 18.48
C THR A 18 -2.18 -19.13 18.00
N SER A 19 -1.61 -19.41 16.85
CA SER A 19 -0.70 -18.52 16.16
C SER A 19 -1.45 -17.24 15.79
N ILE A 20 -1.30 -16.20 16.60
CA ILE A 20 -1.70 -14.84 16.22
C ILE A 20 -0.75 -14.46 15.10
N SER A 21 -1.23 -14.43 13.87
CA SER A 21 -0.48 -13.89 12.73
C SER A 21 -0.37 -12.39 12.94
N ALA A 22 0.65 -11.96 13.67
CA ALA A 22 1.01 -10.55 13.74
C ALA A 22 1.58 -10.15 12.38
N HIS A 23 0.79 -9.45 11.57
CA HIS A 23 1.30 -8.85 10.35
C HIS A 23 2.33 -7.79 10.75
N ALA A 24 3.54 -7.92 10.23
CA ALA A 24 4.64 -7.03 10.60
C ALA A 24 4.38 -5.61 10.07
N ALA A 25 4.62 -4.60 10.91
CA ALA A 25 4.74 -3.24 10.43
C ALA A 25 5.96 -3.15 9.50
N TYR A 26 5.83 -2.47 8.38
CA TYR A 26 6.89 -2.29 7.38
C TYR A 26 7.22 -0.80 7.18
N GLY A 27 8.45 -0.55 6.76
CA GLY A 27 8.97 0.81 6.54
C GLY A 27 9.41 1.55 7.80
N THR A 28 9.98 2.71 7.60
CA THR A 28 10.38 3.65 8.66
C THR A 28 9.58 4.95 8.54
N PRO A 29 9.48 5.77 9.61
CA PRO A 29 8.79 7.06 9.52
C PRO A 29 9.36 8.01 8.47
N SER A 30 10.63 7.84 8.07
CA SER A 30 11.27 8.65 7.01
C SER A 30 10.97 8.17 5.59
N GLU A 31 10.57 6.89 5.43
CA GLU A 31 10.28 6.25 4.14
C GLU A 31 8.79 5.99 3.94
N GLY A 32 8.00 6.27 4.97
CA GLY A 32 6.62 5.81 5.07
C GLY A 32 6.55 4.55 5.93
N TRP A 33 5.42 4.35 6.59
CA TRP A 33 5.20 3.25 7.52
C TRP A 33 3.81 2.66 7.31
N GLY A 34 3.68 1.35 7.37
CA GLY A 34 2.43 0.63 7.20
C GLY A 34 2.21 -0.46 8.24
N PHE A 35 0.94 -0.77 8.50
CA PHE A 35 0.49 -1.85 9.37
C PHE A 35 -0.87 -2.35 8.90
N VAL A 36 -1.04 -3.67 8.85
CA VAL A 36 -2.28 -4.35 8.47
C VAL A 36 -2.72 -5.25 9.61
N GLN A 37 -4.02 -5.28 9.88
CA GLN A 37 -4.65 -6.20 10.80
C GLN A 37 -6.05 -6.57 10.31
N ASP A 38 -6.28 -7.83 10.00
CA ASP A 38 -7.53 -8.35 9.45
C ASP A 38 -8.02 -7.52 8.24
N ASP A 39 -9.21 -6.94 8.30
CA ASP A 39 -9.81 -6.16 7.22
C ASP A 39 -9.44 -4.67 7.25
N TRP A 40 -8.50 -4.26 8.12
CA TRP A 40 -8.06 -2.89 8.26
C TRP A 40 -6.56 -2.73 8.01
N GLN A 41 -6.19 -1.59 7.44
CA GLN A 41 -4.80 -1.21 7.25
C GLN A 41 -4.58 0.27 7.53
N VAL A 42 -3.35 0.65 7.85
CA VAL A 42 -2.92 2.05 7.92
C VAL A 42 -1.58 2.23 7.23
N VAL A 43 -1.46 3.33 6.51
CA VAL A 43 -0.20 3.81 5.93
C VAL A 43 0.00 5.24 6.41
N CYS A 44 1.18 5.55 6.90
CA CYS A 44 1.59 6.90 7.25
C CYS A 44 2.72 7.35 6.32
N ASP A 45 2.56 8.50 5.71
CA ASP A 45 3.59 9.10 4.88
C ASP A 45 4.71 9.73 5.73
N ASN A 46 5.78 10.18 5.06
CA ASN A 46 6.94 10.81 5.71
C ASN A 46 6.63 12.17 6.37
N THR A 47 5.43 12.74 6.17
CA THR A 47 4.96 13.92 6.90
C THR A 47 4.21 13.57 8.17
N LEU A 48 4.04 12.29 8.48
CA LEU A 48 3.20 11.74 9.54
C LEU A 48 1.69 11.91 9.29
N THR A 49 1.27 12.19 8.08
CA THR A 49 -0.14 12.05 7.71
C THR A 49 -0.45 10.57 7.54
N CYS A 50 -1.42 10.07 8.29
CA CYS A 50 -1.79 8.66 8.27
C CYS A 50 -3.15 8.47 7.59
N ARG A 51 -3.26 7.40 6.80
CA ARG A 51 -4.50 6.97 6.16
C ARG A 51 -4.83 5.57 6.64
N ALA A 52 -5.92 5.44 7.38
CA ALA A 52 -6.43 4.14 7.82
C ALA A 52 -7.64 3.77 6.97
N ALA A 53 -7.61 2.60 6.36
CA ALA A 53 -8.70 2.08 5.54
C ALA A 53 -9.26 0.79 6.15
N GLY A 54 -10.59 0.68 6.15
CA GLY A 54 -11.34 -0.53 6.51
C GLY A 54 -12.19 -0.97 5.33
N TYR A 55 -12.30 -2.29 5.13
CA TYR A 55 -12.92 -2.89 3.95
C TYR A 55 -14.06 -3.82 4.33
N ALA A 56 -14.87 -4.19 3.34
CA ALA A 56 -15.83 -5.30 3.47
C ALA A 56 -15.07 -6.63 3.70
N GLU A 57 -15.71 -7.58 4.36
CA GLU A 57 -15.19 -8.95 4.47
C GLU A 57 -15.11 -9.62 3.09
N GLU A 58 -14.16 -10.55 2.92
CA GLU A 58 -14.03 -11.31 1.67
C GLU A 58 -15.31 -12.05 1.25
N SER A 59 -16.14 -12.43 2.20
CA SER A 59 -17.44 -13.04 1.93
C SER A 59 -18.46 -12.10 1.29
N GLN A 60 -18.17 -10.81 1.19
CA GLN A 60 -19.07 -9.75 0.69
C GLN A 60 -18.48 -9.02 -0.53
N LEU A 61 -17.73 -9.74 -1.37
CA LEU A 61 -17.12 -9.17 -2.58
C LEU A 61 -18.12 -8.68 -3.63
N ASP A 62 -19.36 -9.16 -3.58
CA ASP A 62 -20.43 -8.72 -4.49
C ASP A 62 -20.95 -7.31 -4.13
N THR A 63 -20.77 -6.88 -2.89
CA THR A 63 -21.16 -5.56 -2.41
C THR A 63 -19.99 -4.86 -1.70
N PRO A 64 -18.91 -4.55 -2.43
CA PRO A 64 -17.70 -3.99 -1.83
C PRO A 64 -17.94 -2.58 -1.30
N ALA A 65 -17.46 -2.36 -0.08
CA ALA A 65 -17.46 -1.05 0.57
C ALA A 65 -16.16 -0.85 1.35
N SER A 66 -15.77 0.40 1.49
CA SER A 66 -14.61 0.79 2.28
C SER A 66 -14.84 2.11 3.01
N VAL A 67 -14.08 2.32 4.07
CA VAL A 67 -13.97 3.60 4.77
C VAL A 67 -12.51 4.03 4.82
N LEU A 68 -12.25 5.29 4.55
CA LEU A 68 -10.92 5.91 4.64
C LEU A 68 -10.94 6.99 5.70
N LEU A 69 -10.02 6.90 6.66
CA LEU A 69 -9.77 7.90 7.69
C LEU A 69 -8.42 8.57 7.42
N THR A 70 -8.42 9.84 7.02
CA THR A 70 -7.20 10.63 6.89
C THR A 70 -6.95 11.41 8.17
N VAL A 71 -5.84 11.12 8.83
CA VAL A 71 -5.49 11.64 10.16
C VAL A 71 -4.24 12.50 10.05
N LEU A 72 -4.41 13.80 10.16
CA LEU A 72 -3.30 14.75 10.19
C LEU A 72 -2.66 14.80 11.59
N PRO A 73 -1.34 15.02 11.70
CA PRO A 73 -0.69 15.22 12.99
C PRO A 73 -1.34 16.35 13.80
N LYS A 74 -1.54 16.14 15.10
CA LYS A 74 -2.18 17.09 16.04
C LYS A 74 -3.64 17.46 15.75
N VAL A 75 -4.26 16.96 14.72
CA VAL A 75 -5.68 17.18 14.44
C VAL A 75 -6.52 16.12 15.16
N ALA A 76 -7.47 16.55 15.98
CA ALA A 76 -8.24 15.65 16.84
C ALA A 76 -9.22 14.75 16.08
N LEU A 77 -9.86 15.28 15.04
CA LEU A 77 -10.87 14.59 14.26
C LEU A 77 -10.35 14.31 12.86
N PRO A 78 -10.34 13.05 12.40
CA PRO A 78 -10.02 12.69 11.03
C PRO A 78 -10.98 13.28 10.00
N ILE A 79 -10.51 13.41 8.76
CA ILE A 79 -11.37 13.45 7.59
C ILE A 79 -11.76 11.99 7.30
N ALA A 80 -13.05 11.72 7.16
CA ALA A 80 -13.56 10.37 6.93
C ALA A 80 -14.42 10.32 5.66
N GLN A 81 -14.17 9.33 4.83
CA GLN A 81 -14.88 9.09 3.59
C GLN A 81 -15.27 7.61 3.51
N VAL A 82 -16.39 7.33 2.87
CA VAL A 82 -16.78 5.96 2.51
C VAL A 82 -16.92 5.87 1.00
N GLN A 83 -16.58 4.71 0.47
CA GLN A 83 -16.80 4.35 -0.91
C GLN A 83 -17.54 3.02 -0.95
N PHE A 84 -18.50 2.89 -1.85
CA PHE A 84 -19.20 1.65 -2.11
C PHE A 84 -19.53 1.53 -3.59
N THR A 85 -19.61 0.29 -4.06
CA THR A 85 -19.82 0.03 -5.49
C THR A 85 -21.30 0.04 -5.81
N LEU A 86 -21.66 0.68 -6.92
CA LEU A 86 -22.96 0.62 -7.56
C LEU A 86 -22.94 -0.57 -8.53
N GLU A 87 -24.06 -1.30 -8.65
CA GLU A 87 -24.14 -2.45 -9.56
C GLU A 87 -24.13 -2.04 -11.04
N SER A 88 -24.59 -0.82 -11.34
CA SER A 88 -24.51 -0.23 -12.68
C SER A 88 -24.07 1.23 -12.62
N SER A 89 -23.53 1.73 -13.73
CA SER A 89 -23.19 3.15 -13.87
C SER A 89 -24.44 4.08 -13.95
N GLU A 90 -25.62 3.49 -14.08
CA GLU A 90 -26.90 4.19 -14.11
C GLU A 90 -27.53 4.27 -12.70
N ASP A 91 -27.03 3.48 -11.75
CA ASP A 91 -27.50 3.54 -10.36
C ASP A 91 -26.99 4.86 -9.74
N SER A 92 -27.91 5.74 -9.46
CA SER A 92 -27.69 6.91 -8.61
C SER A 92 -28.62 6.82 -7.43
N PHE A 93 -28.11 7.02 -6.23
CA PHE A 93 -28.93 7.11 -5.03
C PHE A 93 -29.19 8.57 -4.70
N ASP A 94 -30.43 8.91 -4.43
CA ASP A 94 -30.78 10.25 -3.94
C ASP A 94 -30.12 10.53 -2.60
N TYR A 95 -29.90 9.48 -1.80
CA TYR A 95 -29.20 9.57 -0.52
C TYR A 95 -28.61 8.21 -0.10
N ALA A 96 -27.53 8.26 0.65
CA ALA A 96 -26.97 7.15 1.39
C ALA A 96 -26.83 7.54 2.86
N GLU A 97 -26.95 6.58 3.76
CA GLU A 97 -26.96 6.81 5.21
C GLU A 97 -25.92 5.94 5.91
N LEU A 98 -25.29 6.49 6.97
CA LEU A 98 -24.42 5.75 7.85
C LEU A 98 -25.24 5.13 9.01
N TRP A 99 -25.10 3.82 9.19
CA TRP A 99 -25.68 3.08 10.30
C TRP A 99 -24.59 2.37 11.10
N LEU A 100 -24.61 2.48 12.43
CA LEU A 100 -23.69 1.80 13.33
C LEU A 100 -24.50 1.03 14.38
N ASN A 101 -24.34 -0.29 14.44
CA ASN A 101 -25.09 -1.17 15.34
C ASN A 101 -26.60 -0.94 15.27
N GLY A 102 -27.17 -0.79 14.07
CA GLY A 102 -28.59 -0.58 13.84
C GLY A 102 -29.11 0.82 14.14
N LYS A 103 -28.25 1.75 14.53
CA LYS A 103 -28.62 3.16 14.75
C LYS A 103 -28.23 4.00 13.54
N ASN A 104 -29.19 4.79 13.04
CA ASN A 104 -28.97 5.75 11.95
C ASN A 104 -28.23 7.00 12.45
N TYR A 105 -27.14 7.36 11.77
CA TYR A 105 -26.34 8.57 12.01
C TYR A 105 -26.54 9.65 10.95
N GLY A 106 -27.47 9.44 10.02
CA GLY A 106 -27.93 10.40 9.02
C GLY A 106 -27.24 10.25 7.67
N THR A 107 -27.68 11.10 6.76
CA THR A 107 -27.29 11.09 5.34
C THR A 107 -25.82 11.45 5.14
N LEU A 108 -25.18 10.73 4.25
CA LEU A 108 -23.82 11.01 3.74
C LEU A 108 -23.88 12.09 2.65
N GLN A 109 -22.79 12.82 2.48
CA GLN A 109 -22.68 13.84 1.45
C GLN A 109 -21.74 13.34 0.33
N PRO A 110 -22.16 13.33 -0.95
CA PRO A 110 -21.26 13.02 -2.04
C PRO A 110 -20.05 13.96 -2.03
N ALA A 111 -18.84 13.41 -2.16
CA ALA A 111 -17.60 14.20 -2.21
C ALA A 111 -17.52 15.07 -3.47
N ALA A 112 -18.15 14.64 -4.58
CA ALA A 112 -18.34 15.39 -5.81
C ALA A 112 -19.59 14.86 -6.53
N LYS A 113 -20.07 15.62 -7.54
CA LYS A 113 -21.16 15.16 -8.38
C LYS A 113 -20.76 13.83 -9.08
N ASP A 114 -21.66 12.86 -9.06
CA ASP A 114 -21.48 11.53 -9.68
C ASP A 114 -20.25 10.76 -9.12
N SER A 115 -19.83 11.07 -7.89
CA SER A 115 -18.74 10.37 -7.21
C SER A 115 -19.26 9.16 -6.45
N PRO A 116 -18.57 8.00 -6.49
CA PRO A 116 -18.86 6.86 -5.61
C PRO A 116 -18.35 7.07 -4.17
N ILE A 117 -17.72 8.23 -3.89
CA ILE A 117 -17.16 8.60 -2.60
C ILE A 117 -18.08 9.58 -1.90
N TYR A 118 -18.35 9.31 -0.63
CA TYR A 118 -19.18 10.15 0.24
C TYR A 118 -18.39 10.58 1.47
N ASP A 119 -18.52 11.86 1.83
CA ASP A 119 -17.90 12.43 3.01
C ASP A 119 -18.75 12.15 4.26
N LEU A 120 -18.11 11.78 5.35
CA LEU A 120 -18.73 11.74 6.67
C LEU A 120 -18.66 13.12 7.33
N SER A 121 -19.78 13.57 7.85
CA SER A 121 -19.79 14.74 8.72
C SER A 121 -18.95 14.51 9.99
N ALA A 122 -18.55 15.59 10.67
CA ALA A 122 -17.82 15.51 11.93
C ALA A 122 -18.54 14.64 12.99
N LYS A 123 -19.88 14.69 13.03
CA LYS A 123 -20.69 13.87 13.94
C LYS A 123 -20.62 12.38 13.58
N GLN A 124 -20.70 12.04 12.32
CA GLN A 124 -20.62 10.65 11.83
C GLN A 124 -19.21 10.09 12.04
N THR A 125 -18.18 10.87 11.71
CA THR A 125 -16.77 10.51 11.94
C THR A 125 -16.51 10.25 13.43
N GLN A 126 -16.95 11.12 14.31
CA GLN A 126 -16.80 10.95 15.76
C GLN A 126 -17.56 9.71 16.25
N ALA A 127 -18.74 9.45 15.71
CA ALA A 127 -19.52 8.27 16.06
C ALA A 127 -18.78 6.99 15.65
N LEU A 128 -18.28 6.91 14.42
CA LEU A 128 -17.48 5.78 13.92
C LEU A 128 -16.27 5.50 14.84
N ILE A 129 -15.49 6.53 15.15
CA ILE A 129 -14.31 6.40 16.03
C ILE A 129 -14.69 5.95 17.44
N ASN A 130 -15.79 6.44 17.99
CA ASN A 130 -16.26 6.03 19.32
C ASN A 130 -16.62 4.55 19.36
N HIS A 131 -17.03 3.97 18.24
CA HIS A 131 -17.34 2.55 18.09
C HIS A 131 -16.13 1.65 17.85
N ALA A 132 -14.95 2.22 17.56
CA ALA A 132 -13.73 1.43 17.27
C ALA A 132 -13.28 0.50 18.40
N ARG A 133 -13.83 0.64 19.62
CA ARG A 133 -13.44 -0.13 20.83
C ARG A 133 -14.43 -1.23 21.20
N VAL A 134 -15.49 -1.37 20.46
CA VAL A 134 -16.56 -2.36 20.66
C VAL A 134 -16.89 -3.01 19.33
N ALA A 135 -17.39 -4.24 19.36
CA ALA A 135 -17.88 -4.90 18.15
C ALA A 135 -18.94 -4.03 17.47
N THR A 136 -18.71 -3.70 16.21
CA THR A 136 -19.52 -2.71 15.50
C THR A 136 -19.91 -3.19 14.12
N LYS A 137 -21.20 -3.30 13.88
CA LYS A 137 -21.73 -3.45 12.55
C LYS A 137 -21.75 -2.09 11.87
N ILE A 138 -20.88 -1.88 10.89
CA ILE A 138 -20.79 -0.65 10.10
C ILE A 138 -21.54 -0.88 8.80
N GLU A 139 -22.59 -0.11 8.55
CA GLU A 139 -23.47 -0.28 7.39
C GLU A 139 -23.64 1.05 6.65
N ILE A 140 -23.59 0.98 5.34
CA ILE A 140 -24.08 2.04 4.45
C ILE A 140 -25.40 1.54 3.87
N ARG A 141 -26.42 2.35 3.91
CA ARG A 141 -27.75 2.02 3.37
C ARG A 141 -28.20 3.09 2.39
N ALA A 142 -28.67 2.65 1.23
CA ALA A 142 -29.29 3.52 0.24
C ALA A 142 -30.45 2.76 -0.41
N ASP A 143 -31.64 3.34 -0.38
CA ASP A 143 -32.89 2.72 -0.81
C ASP A 143 -33.08 1.32 -0.17
N ASP A 144 -33.14 0.28 -0.98
CA ASP A 144 -33.26 -1.12 -0.54
C ASP A 144 -31.92 -1.86 -0.45
N LYS A 145 -30.80 -1.18 -0.75
CA LYS A 145 -29.45 -1.75 -0.78
C LYS A 145 -28.69 -1.49 0.52
N GLN A 146 -27.78 -2.41 0.84
CA GLN A 146 -26.93 -2.33 2.03
C GLN A 146 -25.53 -2.81 1.72
N TRP A 147 -24.53 -2.08 2.21
CA TRP A 147 -23.13 -2.43 2.17
C TRP A 147 -22.60 -2.51 3.59
N TYR A 148 -21.64 -3.40 3.81
CA TYR A 148 -21.07 -3.64 5.13
C TYR A 148 -19.56 -3.40 5.07
N ILE A 149 -19.05 -2.74 6.12
CA ILE A 149 -17.62 -2.58 6.34
C ILE A 149 -17.27 -3.35 7.60
N SER A 150 -16.26 -4.20 7.54
CA SER A 150 -15.79 -4.98 8.68
C SER A 150 -15.19 -4.09 9.77
N ASP A 151 -15.42 -4.44 11.02
CA ASP A 151 -14.77 -3.80 12.18
C ASP A 151 -13.53 -4.60 12.65
N LYS A 152 -13.24 -5.76 12.03
CA LYS A 152 -12.10 -6.61 12.37
C LYS A 152 -10.79 -5.89 12.07
N GLY A 153 -9.97 -5.70 13.09
CA GLY A 153 -8.71 -4.97 12.97
C GLY A 153 -8.81 -3.46 13.22
N MET A 154 -10.00 -2.84 13.18
CA MET A 154 -10.18 -1.39 13.33
C MET A 154 -9.47 -0.83 14.57
N SER A 155 -9.72 -1.42 15.74
CA SER A 155 -9.13 -0.95 16.99
C SER A 155 -7.60 -1.03 16.99
N ALA A 156 -7.05 -2.13 16.47
CA ALA A 156 -5.60 -2.35 16.42
C ALA A 156 -4.92 -1.35 15.46
N VAL A 157 -5.49 -1.16 14.28
CA VAL A 157 -4.98 -0.23 13.27
C VAL A 157 -5.01 1.21 13.77
N LEU A 158 -6.12 1.65 14.36
CA LEU A 158 -6.23 3.01 14.91
C LEU A 158 -5.32 3.23 16.14
N LEU A 159 -5.08 2.21 16.95
CA LEU A 159 -4.12 2.30 18.06
C LEU A 159 -2.68 2.42 17.54
N LYS A 160 -2.33 1.68 16.50
CA LYS A 160 -1.03 1.79 15.84
C LYS A 160 -0.82 3.15 15.18
N LEU A 161 -1.85 3.71 14.57
CA LEU A 161 -1.82 5.08 14.06
C LEU A 161 -1.57 6.10 15.18
N ASP A 162 -2.29 5.98 16.30
CA ASP A 162 -2.09 6.83 17.48
C ASP A 162 -0.64 6.74 17.99
N ASP A 163 -0.04 5.53 17.99
CA ASP A 163 1.34 5.29 18.41
C ASP A 163 2.35 6.01 17.50
N VAL A 164 2.23 5.86 16.18
CA VAL A 164 3.11 6.50 15.20
C VAL A 164 3.08 8.02 15.33
N GLN A 165 1.90 8.62 15.50
CA GLN A 165 1.74 10.06 15.68
C GLN A 165 2.01 10.54 17.11
N GLY A 166 2.35 9.64 18.06
CA GLY A 166 2.56 9.98 19.48
C GLY A 166 1.30 10.47 20.18
N ARG A 167 0.13 9.97 19.78
CA ARG A 167 -1.19 10.38 20.28
C ARG A 167 -1.70 9.50 21.43
N VAL A 168 -1.13 8.30 21.61
CA VAL A 168 -1.56 7.34 22.64
C VAL A 168 -1.61 8.01 24.02
N GLY A 169 -2.74 7.87 24.70
CA GLY A 169 -2.94 8.46 26.02
C GLY A 169 -3.15 9.97 26.03
N THR A 170 -3.23 10.64 24.90
CA THR A 170 -3.55 12.09 24.81
C THR A 170 -5.04 12.32 24.61
N PRO A 171 -5.55 13.57 24.83
CA PRO A 171 -6.95 13.91 24.57
C PRO A 171 -7.39 13.71 23.11
N ILE A 172 -6.46 13.77 22.15
CA ILE A 172 -6.73 13.63 20.72
C ILE A 172 -6.50 12.23 20.18
N ALA A 173 -6.11 11.26 21.01
CA ALA A 173 -6.02 9.86 20.58
C ALA A 173 -7.37 9.38 20.02
N LEU A 174 -7.33 8.52 19.01
CA LEU A 174 -8.55 7.94 18.43
C LEU A 174 -9.12 6.86 19.36
N VAL A 175 -8.28 5.96 19.83
CA VAL A 175 -8.68 4.79 20.60
C VAL A 175 -8.35 4.93 22.09
N SER A 176 -7.12 5.26 22.45
CA SER A 176 -6.65 5.28 23.84
C SER A 176 -6.53 6.71 24.38
N LYS A 177 -7.69 7.36 24.61
CA LYS A 177 -7.74 8.73 25.15
C LYS A 177 -7.43 8.79 26.63
N ASN A 178 -6.66 9.81 27.04
CA ASN A 178 -6.46 10.18 28.44
C ASN A 178 -6.37 11.71 28.56
N ASN A 179 -7.38 12.31 29.14
CA ASN A 179 -7.46 13.77 29.32
C ASN A 179 -6.46 14.31 30.36
N ARG A 180 -5.81 13.44 31.13
CA ARG A 180 -4.80 13.83 32.14
C ARG A 180 -3.38 13.79 31.59
N ASN A 181 -3.17 13.16 30.43
CA ASN A 181 -1.84 13.07 29.82
C ASN A 181 -1.50 14.40 29.14
N ARG A 182 -0.33 14.96 29.47
CA ARG A 182 0.20 16.21 28.90
C ARG A 182 1.22 15.95 27.79
N GLN A 183 1.37 14.70 27.33
CA GLN A 183 2.25 14.42 26.19
C GLN A 183 1.77 15.22 24.96
N THR A 184 2.72 15.78 24.25
CA THR A 184 2.44 16.52 23.02
C THR A 184 2.57 15.57 21.84
N PRO A 185 1.51 15.35 21.05
CA PRO A 185 1.61 14.59 19.83
C PRO A 185 2.66 15.15 18.88
N LYS A 186 3.24 14.28 18.05
CA LYS A 186 4.24 14.68 17.06
C LYS A 186 3.70 15.74 16.12
N THR A 187 4.56 16.67 15.70
CA THR A 187 4.24 17.68 14.70
C THR A 187 4.41 17.07 13.30
N ALA A 188 3.62 17.52 12.33
CA ALA A 188 3.85 17.20 10.93
C ALA A 188 5.30 17.53 10.54
N LEU A 189 5.93 16.61 9.83
CA LEU A 189 7.24 16.84 9.24
C LEU A 189 7.06 17.65 7.95
N PRO A 190 8.02 18.51 7.58
CA PRO A 190 7.96 19.22 6.31
C PRO A 190 8.01 18.25 5.13
N ILE A 191 7.30 18.57 4.07
CA ILE A 191 7.39 17.81 2.82
C ILE A 191 8.81 17.98 2.26
N PRO A 192 9.55 16.89 1.99
CA PRO A 192 10.85 17.01 1.36
C PRO A 192 10.72 17.65 -0.02
N THR A 193 11.60 18.59 -0.32
CA THR A 193 11.64 19.20 -1.65
C THR A 193 12.67 18.46 -2.49
N ILE A 194 12.22 17.74 -3.51
CA ILE A 194 13.08 17.12 -4.51
C ILE A 194 13.22 18.10 -5.68
N LYS A 195 14.44 18.47 -6.03
CA LYS A 195 14.70 19.27 -7.22
C LYS A 195 14.87 18.32 -8.40
N LYS A 196 13.88 18.32 -9.29
CA LYS A 196 14.00 17.58 -10.55
C LYS A 196 15.14 18.18 -11.38
N ALA A 197 16.08 17.34 -11.79
CA ALA A 197 17.13 17.69 -12.75
C ALA A 197 16.59 17.60 -14.19
N PHE A 198 17.34 18.14 -15.12
CA PHE A 198 17.06 17.94 -16.53
C PHE A 198 17.15 16.45 -16.88
N ALA A 199 16.18 15.98 -17.63
CA ALA A 199 16.16 14.66 -18.25
C ALA A 199 15.55 14.78 -19.65
N TYR A 200 16.00 13.94 -20.57
CA TYR A 200 15.45 13.87 -21.92
C TYR A 200 14.00 13.39 -21.87
N SER A 201 13.15 14.00 -22.70
CA SER A 201 11.79 13.57 -22.94
C SER A 201 11.70 12.69 -24.20
N ALA A 202 10.58 12.04 -24.43
CA ALA A 202 10.33 11.30 -25.67
C ALA A 202 10.42 12.16 -26.95
N LYS A 203 10.35 13.48 -26.82
CA LYS A 203 10.50 14.44 -27.94
C LYS A 203 11.98 14.76 -28.25
N ASP A 204 12.87 14.48 -27.32
CA ASP A 204 14.29 14.68 -27.51
C ASP A 204 14.82 13.48 -28.28
N SER A 205 15.26 13.66 -29.52
CA SER A 205 15.73 12.59 -30.42
C SER A 205 17.11 12.03 -30.02
N ASN A 206 17.34 11.82 -28.72
CA ASN A 206 18.61 11.32 -28.18
C ASN A 206 18.61 9.78 -28.06
N ALA A 207 18.41 9.09 -29.18
CA ALA A 207 18.54 7.63 -29.19
C ALA A 207 19.99 7.22 -28.88
N LEU A 208 20.15 6.11 -28.15
CA LEU A 208 21.49 5.51 -27.99
C LEU A 208 22.07 5.11 -29.34
N ALA A 209 23.35 5.35 -29.51
CA ALA A 209 24.06 4.85 -30.69
C ALA A 209 23.89 3.33 -30.80
N PRO A 210 23.62 2.77 -31.96
CA PRO A 210 23.34 1.33 -32.15
C PRO A 210 24.42 0.41 -31.55
N SER A 211 25.70 0.81 -31.62
CA SER A 211 26.78 0.06 -31.01
C SER A 211 26.72 0.03 -29.50
N LYS A 212 26.30 1.12 -28.87
CA LYS A 212 26.17 1.24 -27.43
C LYS A 212 24.93 0.46 -26.94
N LEU A 213 23.82 0.56 -27.64
CA LEU A 213 22.62 -0.23 -27.36
C LEU A 213 22.93 -1.74 -27.39
N LYS A 214 23.59 -2.21 -28.45
CA LYS A 214 24.02 -3.60 -28.56
C LYS A 214 24.96 -4.02 -27.43
N TYR A 215 25.89 -3.16 -27.04
CA TYR A 215 26.78 -3.44 -25.91
C TYR A 215 26.03 -3.57 -24.60
N PHE A 216 25.03 -2.72 -24.33
CA PHE A 216 24.21 -2.80 -23.13
C PHE A 216 23.37 -4.08 -23.13
N GLN A 217 22.68 -4.39 -24.22
CA GLN A 217 21.89 -5.61 -24.36
C GLN A 217 22.70 -6.89 -24.10
N GLN A 218 23.96 -6.94 -24.55
CA GLN A 218 24.82 -8.12 -24.38
C GLN A 218 25.37 -8.30 -22.96
N ASN A 219 25.38 -7.24 -22.15
CA ASN A 219 26.05 -7.27 -20.84
C ASN A 219 25.13 -7.03 -19.64
N ILE A 220 23.93 -6.51 -19.84
CA ILE A 220 23.05 -6.05 -18.74
C ILE A 220 22.74 -7.17 -17.74
N ASN A 221 22.47 -8.38 -18.19
CA ASN A 221 22.16 -9.52 -17.32
C ASN A 221 23.31 -9.89 -16.39
N LYS A 222 24.55 -9.61 -16.82
CA LYS A 222 25.74 -9.81 -15.98
C LYS A 222 25.93 -8.65 -15.00
N TRP A 223 25.61 -7.43 -15.41
CA TRP A 223 25.78 -6.25 -14.58
C TRP A 223 24.74 -6.14 -13.47
N VAL A 224 23.52 -6.56 -13.75
CA VAL A 224 22.38 -6.50 -12.81
C VAL A 224 22.40 -7.65 -11.79
N ASP A 225 23.22 -8.71 -12.03
CA ASP A 225 23.21 -9.92 -11.20
C ASP A 225 21.79 -10.52 -11.05
N ILE A 226 21.23 -10.91 -12.20
CA ILE A 226 19.86 -11.43 -12.29
C ILE A 226 19.60 -12.70 -11.48
N ASP A 227 20.64 -13.39 -11.02
CA ASP A 227 20.53 -14.57 -10.14
C ASP A 227 20.53 -14.19 -8.63
N SER A 228 20.64 -12.89 -8.28
CA SER A 228 20.68 -12.44 -6.89
C SER A 228 19.36 -12.69 -6.15
N GLU A 229 19.45 -13.07 -4.87
CA GLU A 229 18.26 -13.24 -4.01
C GLU A 229 17.42 -11.96 -3.88
N GLN A 230 18.05 -10.80 -4.03
CA GLN A 230 17.36 -9.50 -3.99
C GLN A 230 16.35 -9.35 -5.14
N LEU A 231 16.62 -9.91 -6.30
CA LEU A 231 15.74 -9.85 -7.46
C LEU A 231 14.80 -11.04 -7.58
N THR A 232 15.27 -12.22 -7.16
CA THR A 232 14.48 -13.48 -7.25
C THR A 232 13.72 -13.80 -5.97
N GLY A 233 13.84 -12.97 -4.98
CA GLY A 233 13.36 -12.89 -3.62
C GLY A 233 12.39 -13.96 -3.12
N ALA A 234 12.90 -14.89 -2.35
CA ALA A 234 12.07 -15.70 -1.46
C ALA A 234 11.51 -14.80 -0.35
N GLY A 235 10.24 -14.39 -0.47
CA GLY A 235 9.49 -13.82 0.66
C GLY A 235 8.76 -12.52 0.44
N ASN A 236 8.84 -11.88 -0.71
CA ASN A 236 8.14 -10.62 -0.94
C ASN A 236 7.53 -10.57 -2.35
N ALA A 237 6.30 -11.02 -2.50
CA ALA A 237 5.62 -11.13 -3.79
C ALA A 237 5.54 -9.82 -4.60
N MET A 238 5.66 -8.66 -3.95
CA MET A 238 5.62 -7.35 -4.61
C MET A 238 7.00 -6.72 -4.84
N GLY A 239 8.09 -7.30 -4.35
CA GLY A 239 9.46 -6.78 -4.51
C GLY A 239 10.35 -7.62 -5.42
N ALA A 240 9.90 -8.80 -5.82
CA ALA A 240 10.67 -9.70 -6.68
C ALA A 240 10.60 -9.27 -8.14
N CYS A 241 11.70 -9.43 -8.86
CA CYS A 241 11.80 -9.19 -10.30
C CYS A 241 12.11 -10.51 -11.03
N GLU A 242 11.21 -11.50 -10.86
CA GLU A 242 11.43 -12.87 -11.35
C GLU A 242 11.55 -12.96 -12.88
N LEU A 243 10.86 -12.07 -13.59
CA LEU A 243 10.87 -12.08 -15.06
C LEU A 243 12.18 -11.58 -15.68
N VAL A 244 13.10 -11.04 -14.90
CA VAL A 244 14.42 -10.65 -15.39
C VAL A 244 15.32 -11.86 -15.62
N ASN A 245 15.04 -12.98 -14.97
CA ASN A 245 15.87 -14.20 -15.06
C ASN A 245 15.18 -15.27 -15.92
N PRO A 246 15.74 -15.61 -17.09
CA PRO A 246 15.17 -16.62 -18.00
C PRO A 246 15.10 -18.04 -17.42
N LYS A 247 15.75 -18.29 -16.29
CA LYS A 247 15.73 -19.63 -15.62
C LYS A 247 14.54 -19.81 -14.69
N THR A 248 13.80 -18.75 -14.34
CA THR A 248 12.65 -18.84 -13.44
C THR A 248 11.43 -19.45 -14.14
N GLU A 249 10.60 -20.15 -13.37
CA GLU A 249 9.34 -20.69 -13.90
C GLU A 249 8.39 -19.57 -14.37
N ALA A 250 8.42 -18.41 -13.71
CA ALA A 250 7.62 -17.26 -14.08
C ALA A 250 8.00 -16.76 -15.49
N TYR A 251 9.29 -16.60 -15.76
CA TYR A 251 9.77 -16.20 -17.10
C TYR A 251 9.38 -17.22 -18.16
N GLN A 252 9.58 -18.51 -17.92
CA GLN A 252 9.28 -19.57 -18.90
C GLN A 252 7.80 -19.59 -19.25
N ARG A 253 6.92 -19.51 -18.25
CA ARG A 253 5.47 -19.41 -18.48
C ARG A 253 5.08 -18.18 -19.31
N MET A 254 5.63 -17.00 -18.97
CA MET A 254 5.32 -15.76 -19.69
C MET A 254 5.81 -15.82 -21.15
N SER A 255 6.98 -16.42 -21.38
CA SER A 255 7.54 -16.61 -22.72
C SER A 255 6.66 -17.57 -23.57
N GLU A 256 6.11 -18.63 -23.00
CA GLU A 256 5.18 -19.54 -23.67
C GLU A 256 3.87 -18.85 -24.09
N TYR A 257 3.40 -17.86 -23.33
CA TYR A 257 2.23 -17.05 -23.69
C TYR A 257 2.52 -15.98 -24.74
N GLY A 258 3.75 -15.89 -25.26
CA GLY A 258 4.13 -14.93 -26.32
C GLY A 258 4.10 -13.47 -25.87
N ILE A 259 4.47 -13.19 -24.62
CA ILE A 259 4.53 -11.83 -24.09
C ILE A 259 5.81 -11.16 -24.57
N ASP A 260 5.69 -10.19 -25.48
CA ASP A 260 6.81 -9.48 -26.14
C ASP A 260 7.58 -8.51 -25.23
N ARG A 261 7.27 -8.44 -23.92
CA ARG A 261 7.84 -7.47 -22.97
C ARG A 261 8.94 -8.06 -22.05
N LEU A 262 9.54 -9.17 -22.46
CA LEU A 262 10.61 -9.84 -21.69
C LEU A 262 12.04 -9.41 -22.11
N ASP A 263 12.15 -8.36 -22.92
CA ASP A 263 13.43 -7.78 -23.31
C ASP A 263 13.75 -6.54 -22.48
N TRP A 264 15.06 -6.28 -22.34
CA TRP A 264 15.53 -5.05 -21.74
C TRP A 264 15.31 -3.86 -22.66
N GLU A 265 14.75 -2.80 -22.12
CA GLU A 265 14.64 -1.50 -22.76
C GLU A 265 15.69 -0.53 -22.19
N PHE A 266 16.18 0.40 -23.04
CA PHE A 266 17.20 1.36 -22.65
C PHE A 266 16.78 2.75 -23.11
N THR A 267 16.56 3.64 -22.15
CA THR A 267 16.14 5.02 -22.39
C THR A 267 17.20 5.99 -21.87
N PRO A 268 17.77 6.87 -22.72
CA PRO A 268 18.66 7.92 -22.25
C PRO A 268 17.95 8.84 -21.26
N VAL A 269 18.58 9.07 -20.10
CA VAL A 269 18.07 10.01 -19.07
C VAL A 269 18.67 11.40 -19.32
N ASP A 270 19.98 11.44 -19.47
CA ASP A 270 20.78 12.60 -19.85
C ASP A 270 22.06 12.13 -20.57
N ALA A 271 22.99 13.03 -20.85
CA ALA A 271 24.22 12.69 -21.59
C ALA A 271 25.03 11.56 -20.90
N PRO A 272 25.30 11.60 -19.55
CA PRO A 272 26.05 10.56 -18.87
C PRO A 272 25.22 9.35 -18.41
N HIS A 273 23.89 9.37 -18.49
CA HIS A 273 23.06 8.31 -17.90
C HIS A 273 22.03 7.71 -18.86
N THR A 274 21.84 6.43 -18.71
CA THR A 274 20.81 5.64 -19.40
C THR A 274 20.01 4.84 -18.35
N LEU A 275 18.71 4.81 -18.48
CA LEU A 275 17.83 3.96 -17.68
C LEU A 275 17.64 2.64 -18.41
N ALA A 276 17.97 1.52 -17.76
CA ALA A 276 17.58 0.20 -18.20
C ALA A 276 16.28 -0.19 -17.48
N SER A 277 15.33 -0.76 -18.22
CA SER A 277 14.07 -1.24 -17.66
C SER A 277 13.76 -2.65 -18.14
N HIS A 278 13.08 -3.41 -17.29
CA HIS A 278 12.62 -4.77 -17.57
C HIS A 278 11.35 -5.08 -16.80
N LEU A 279 10.41 -5.81 -17.41
CA LEU A 279 9.23 -6.30 -16.70
C LEU A 279 9.66 -7.21 -15.54
N CYS A 280 9.25 -6.90 -14.31
CA CYS A 280 9.60 -7.68 -13.13
C CYS A 280 8.59 -8.78 -12.84
N TRP A 281 7.31 -8.45 -12.89
CA TRP A 281 6.20 -9.39 -12.74
C TRP A 281 4.93 -8.84 -13.38
N SER A 282 3.97 -9.73 -13.64
CA SER A 282 2.65 -9.37 -14.18
C SER A 282 1.60 -10.29 -13.58
N GLY A 283 0.52 -9.71 -13.14
CA GLY A 283 -0.66 -10.39 -12.60
C GLY A 283 -1.94 -9.91 -13.26
N PRO A 284 -3.12 -10.37 -12.81
CA PRO A 284 -4.40 -10.04 -13.44
C PRO A 284 -4.75 -8.54 -13.42
N TYR A 285 -4.26 -7.80 -12.42
CA TYR A 285 -4.66 -6.41 -12.19
C TYR A 285 -3.49 -5.44 -12.13
N ASN A 286 -2.30 -5.92 -11.86
CA ASN A 286 -1.09 -5.13 -11.69
C ASN A 286 0.07 -5.76 -12.46
N SER A 287 1.03 -4.93 -12.80
CA SER A 287 2.35 -5.36 -13.25
C SER A 287 3.40 -4.42 -12.69
N SER A 288 4.64 -4.82 -12.66
CA SER A 288 5.73 -3.92 -12.32
C SER A 288 6.94 -4.06 -13.22
N THR A 289 7.60 -2.96 -13.43
CA THR A 289 8.83 -2.82 -14.20
C THR A 289 9.95 -2.42 -13.24
N GLY A 290 11.09 -3.11 -13.35
CA GLY A 290 12.31 -2.74 -12.69
C GLY A 290 13.07 -1.69 -13.48
N TYR A 291 13.73 -0.77 -12.78
CA TYR A 291 14.49 0.33 -13.37
C TYR A 291 15.87 0.42 -12.74
N TRP A 292 16.90 0.44 -13.59
CA TRP A 292 18.31 0.55 -13.21
C TRP A 292 18.97 1.72 -13.93
N LEU A 293 19.60 2.60 -13.17
CA LEU A 293 20.39 3.71 -13.74
C LEU A 293 21.77 3.24 -14.10
N ILE A 294 22.16 3.40 -15.35
CA ILE A 294 23.45 3.07 -15.91
C ILE A 294 24.26 4.36 -16.11
N ASN A 295 25.43 4.44 -15.51
CA ASN A 295 26.41 5.46 -15.90
C ASN A 295 27.06 5.05 -17.23
N ASN A 296 26.94 5.87 -18.25
CA ASN A 296 27.38 5.59 -19.60
C ASN A 296 28.90 5.40 -19.78
N GLU A 297 29.72 5.90 -18.85
CA GLU A 297 31.16 5.74 -18.83
C GLU A 297 31.59 4.51 -18.01
N LYS A 298 30.80 4.12 -17.01
CA LYS A 298 31.06 2.99 -16.12
C LYS A 298 29.85 2.09 -16.00
N PRO A 299 29.41 1.40 -17.06
CA PRO A 299 28.14 0.74 -17.14
C PRO A 299 28.03 -0.56 -16.34
N SER A 300 29.15 -1.12 -15.87
CA SER A 300 29.20 -2.44 -15.23
C SER A 300 28.60 -2.53 -13.82
N ASN A 301 28.10 -1.43 -13.27
CA ASN A 301 27.49 -1.38 -11.94
C ASN A 301 26.22 -0.51 -11.98
N PRO A 302 25.16 -0.97 -12.63
CA PRO A 302 23.89 -0.24 -12.66
C PRO A 302 23.31 -0.14 -11.27
N MET A 303 22.75 1.02 -10.94
CA MET A 303 22.09 1.25 -9.66
C MET A 303 20.60 0.93 -9.79
N LEU A 304 20.12 -0.03 -9.00
CA LEU A 304 18.69 -0.31 -8.90
C LEU A 304 17.96 0.89 -8.27
N ILE A 305 16.99 1.44 -8.98
CA ILE A 305 16.11 2.51 -8.48
C ILE A 305 14.88 1.89 -7.82
N THR A 306 14.19 1.01 -8.52
CA THR A 306 12.99 0.34 -8.01
C THR A 306 12.68 -0.91 -8.84
N THR A 307 11.99 -1.88 -8.23
CA THR A 307 11.37 -3.03 -8.93
C THR A 307 9.84 -2.88 -9.03
N ALA A 308 9.30 -1.75 -8.56
CA ALA A 308 7.86 -1.53 -8.43
C ALA A 308 7.32 -0.41 -9.34
N GLY A 309 8.07 0.03 -10.36
CA GLY A 309 7.63 1.06 -11.29
C GLY A 309 6.65 0.53 -12.33
N ASN A 310 5.85 1.42 -12.93
CA ASN A 310 5.01 1.08 -14.09
C ASN A 310 5.48 1.79 -15.36
N GLU A 311 5.75 3.09 -15.30
CA GLU A 311 6.10 3.91 -16.45
C GLU A 311 7.25 4.88 -16.12
N TYR A 312 8.00 5.27 -17.15
CA TYR A 312 9.02 6.30 -17.07
C TYR A 312 8.79 7.37 -18.14
N GLU A 313 8.86 8.63 -17.74
CA GLU A 313 8.90 9.76 -18.65
C GLU A 313 9.74 10.92 -18.08
N ALA A 314 10.66 11.43 -18.90
CA ALA A 314 11.39 12.68 -18.64
C ALA A 314 11.96 12.83 -17.22
N GLY A 315 12.58 11.77 -16.70
CA GLY A 315 13.19 11.75 -15.37
C GLY A 315 12.25 11.42 -14.22
N GLU A 316 11.05 10.95 -14.51
CA GLU A 316 10.09 10.46 -13.50
C GLU A 316 9.72 9.01 -13.77
N ILE A 317 9.79 8.17 -12.75
CA ILE A 317 9.22 6.81 -12.76
C ILE A 317 7.97 6.87 -11.89
N TRP A 318 6.87 6.37 -12.41
CA TRP A 318 5.60 6.27 -11.67
C TRP A 318 5.26 4.83 -11.36
N ALA A 319 4.57 4.65 -10.25
CA ALA A 319 3.90 3.42 -9.91
C ALA A 319 2.47 3.71 -9.44
N ALA A 320 1.52 2.92 -9.91
CA ALA A 320 0.14 2.90 -9.47
C ALA A 320 -0.34 1.45 -9.47
N ASN A 321 -0.49 0.87 -8.29
CA ASN A 321 -0.88 -0.51 -8.13
C ASN A 321 -2.12 -0.61 -7.25
N LYS A 322 -3.07 -1.45 -7.67
CA LYS A 322 -4.23 -1.79 -6.86
C LYS A 322 -3.80 -2.72 -5.74
N ASP A 323 -4.15 -2.41 -4.50
CA ASP A 323 -3.96 -3.32 -3.38
C ASP A 323 -4.93 -4.50 -3.45
N ARG A 324 -6.14 -4.25 -3.94
CA ARG A 324 -7.21 -5.22 -4.09
C ARG A 324 -7.78 -5.19 -5.50
N GLY A 325 -8.20 -6.35 -6.00
CA GLY A 325 -8.73 -6.50 -7.35
C GLY A 325 -9.94 -5.62 -7.67
N ILE A 326 -10.73 -5.23 -6.66
CA ILE A 326 -11.90 -4.35 -6.80
C ILE A 326 -11.53 -2.87 -7.01
N GLY A 327 -10.25 -2.48 -6.82
CA GLY A 327 -9.76 -1.14 -7.11
C GLY A 327 -10.21 -0.05 -6.15
N ASP A 328 -10.58 -0.40 -4.93
CA ASP A 328 -10.97 0.51 -3.84
C ASP A 328 -9.76 1.07 -3.07
N CYS A 329 -8.59 0.50 -3.25
CA CYS A 329 -7.33 0.96 -2.68
C CYS A 329 -6.21 0.93 -3.72
N TRP A 330 -5.40 1.98 -3.75
CA TRP A 330 -4.28 2.14 -4.67
C TRP A 330 -3.05 2.62 -3.94
N ASN A 331 -1.91 2.01 -4.27
CA ASN A 331 -0.60 2.51 -3.89
C ASN A 331 -0.01 3.30 -5.05
N HIS A 332 0.47 4.51 -4.76
CA HIS A 332 1.14 5.38 -5.71
C HIS A 332 2.54 5.71 -5.22
N ALA A 333 3.52 5.66 -6.11
CA ALA A 333 4.87 6.13 -5.85
C ALA A 333 5.41 6.88 -7.07
N THR A 334 6.32 7.82 -6.83
CA THR A 334 7.04 8.54 -7.88
C THR A 334 8.50 8.69 -7.48
N TRP A 335 9.40 8.28 -8.34
CA TRP A 335 10.84 8.53 -8.24
C TRP A 335 11.21 9.62 -9.22
N ILE A 336 11.97 10.60 -8.75
CA ILE A 336 12.29 11.80 -9.54
C ILE A 336 13.82 11.87 -9.69
N TRP A 337 14.29 12.02 -10.93
CA TRP A 337 15.69 12.23 -11.22
C TRP A 337 16.16 13.58 -10.65
N ASP A 338 17.13 13.55 -9.75
CA ASP A 338 17.73 14.73 -9.12
C ASP A 338 19.07 15.15 -9.71
N GLY A 339 19.54 14.41 -10.73
CA GLY A 339 20.84 14.62 -11.39
C GLY A 339 21.98 13.81 -10.77
N LYS A 340 21.70 12.94 -9.80
CA LYS A 340 22.72 12.16 -9.07
C LYS A 340 22.35 10.71 -8.88
N THR A 341 21.15 10.46 -8.34
CA THR A 341 20.70 9.11 -7.95
C THR A 341 19.21 8.94 -8.21
#